data_8de07e7b567c3c990b08e0a9ee4d0fe4
#
_entry.id   8de07e7b567c3c990b08e0a9ee4d0fe4
#
_cell.length_a   1.000
_cell.length_b   1.000
_cell.length_c   1.000
_cell.angle_alpha   90.00
_cell.angle_beta   90.00
_cell.angle_gamma   90.00
#
_symmetry.space_group_name_H-M   'P 1'
#
loop_
_entity.id
_entity.type
_entity.pdbx_description
1 polymer ?
#
loop_
_entity_poly.entity_id
_entity_poly.type
_entity_poly.pdbx_seq_one_letter_code
_entity_poly.pdbx_strand_id
1 'polypeptide(L)'
;MNLKLLRVTLAAYAVAFMLVLSCEPLQAQDSRKSGFDFMSSATQTLQKDDSQNPAMLWANDGRAVWSQPGGAAKKSCANCHGDINRMRGVAARYPQYSTAAKRVINLGQQINQCRVSQQQATAWPAESASLLGLETAIAIESRGLPLAPPSQPQRIEAQKRGETLFNQRIGQMDLSCRDCHESLASKRLGGNTIPQAHPTGYPTYRLEWQGVGSLQRRLRGCMTAVRAEPYPYGANELVDLEAYLAKRAAGMKVESPGVRP
;
A
#
# COMPACT_ATOMS: atom_id res chain seq x y z
N MET A 1 18.64 -67.61 -11.37
CA MET A 1 18.52 -66.17 -11.25
C MET A 1 18.87 -65.81 -9.81
N ASN A 2 19.93 -65.02 -9.63
CA ASN A 2 20.67 -64.98 -8.36
C ASN A 2 19.95 -64.02 -7.34
N LEU A 3 19.39 -64.56 -6.31
CA LEU A 3 18.60 -63.86 -5.28
C LEU A 3 19.34 -62.67 -4.62
N LYS A 4 20.70 -62.72 -4.67
CA LYS A 4 21.57 -61.64 -4.18
C LYS A 4 21.58 -60.40 -5.09
N LEU A 5 21.48 -60.57 -6.43
CA LEU A 5 21.43 -59.48 -7.40
C LEU A 5 20.07 -58.73 -7.29
N LEU A 6 18.97 -59.46 -7.05
CA LEU A 6 17.64 -58.88 -6.92
C LEU A 6 17.50 -57.99 -5.67
N ARG A 7 18.17 -58.38 -4.55
CA ARG A 7 18.18 -57.62 -3.33
C ARG A 7 18.99 -56.32 -3.42
N VAL A 8 20.07 -56.32 -4.17
CA VAL A 8 20.94 -55.16 -4.36
C VAL A 8 20.23 -54.11 -5.26
N THR A 9 19.54 -54.57 -6.31
CA THR A 9 18.78 -53.67 -7.17
C THR A 9 17.57 -53.04 -6.46
N LEU A 10 16.81 -53.78 -5.66
CA LEU A 10 15.70 -53.25 -4.87
C LEU A 10 16.15 -52.24 -3.83
N ALA A 11 17.31 -52.47 -3.15
CA ALA A 11 17.86 -51.51 -2.18
C ALA A 11 18.32 -50.21 -2.86
N ALA A 12 18.92 -50.29 -4.06
CA ALA A 12 19.34 -49.12 -4.84
C ALA A 12 18.13 -48.25 -5.29
N TYR A 13 17.03 -48.88 -5.71
CA TYR A 13 15.80 -48.16 -6.07
C TYR A 13 15.12 -47.52 -4.87
N ALA A 14 15.13 -48.17 -3.69
CA ALA A 14 14.56 -47.62 -2.46
C ALA A 14 15.34 -46.39 -2.00
N VAL A 15 16.67 -46.40 -2.09
CA VAL A 15 17.52 -45.25 -1.71
C VAL A 15 17.35 -44.09 -2.71
N ALA A 16 17.27 -44.39 -4.03
CA ALA A 16 17.01 -43.38 -5.02
C ALA A 16 15.62 -42.74 -4.88
N PHE A 17 14.60 -43.54 -4.50
CA PHE A 17 13.25 -43.05 -4.27
C PHE A 17 13.14 -42.18 -3.00
N MET A 18 13.89 -42.50 -1.93
CA MET A 18 13.96 -41.67 -0.72
C MET A 18 14.69 -40.33 -0.95
N LEU A 19 15.68 -40.27 -1.86
CA LEU A 19 16.40 -39.03 -2.18
C LEU A 19 15.55 -38.03 -3.02
N VAL A 20 14.55 -38.52 -3.75
CA VAL A 20 13.66 -37.67 -4.55
C VAL A 20 12.55 -37.02 -3.68
N LEU A 21 12.18 -37.66 -2.56
CA LEU A 21 11.12 -37.19 -1.65
C LEU A 21 11.55 -36.04 -0.72
N SER A 22 12.83 -35.71 -0.63
CA SER A 22 13.36 -34.67 0.26
C SER A 22 13.71 -33.35 -0.42
N CYS A 23 13.34 -33.17 -1.67
CA CYS A 23 13.45 -31.87 -2.34
C CYS A 23 12.23 -31.01 -2.00
N GLU A 24 12.09 -30.61 -0.75
CA GLU A 24 11.19 -29.51 -0.40
C GLU A 24 11.67 -28.26 -1.16
N PRO A 25 10.78 -27.56 -1.89
CA PRO A 25 11.17 -26.32 -2.53
C PRO A 25 11.62 -25.36 -1.43
N LEU A 26 12.89 -24.97 -1.46
CA LEU A 26 13.43 -23.92 -0.61
C LEU A 26 12.63 -22.65 -0.91
N GLN A 27 11.56 -22.40 -0.19
CA GLN A 27 10.85 -21.14 -0.29
C GLN A 27 11.79 -20.06 0.21
N ALA A 28 12.28 -19.24 -0.72
CA ALA A 28 13.06 -18.07 -0.36
C ALA A 28 12.25 -17.24 0.63
N GLN A 29 12.75 -17.10 1.85
CA GLN A 29 12.08 -16.30 2.88
C GLN A 29 11.97 -14.87 2.38
N ASP A 30 10.74 -14.33 2.36
CA ASP A 30 10.51 -12.95 1.96
C ASP A 30 11.23 -12.00 2.94
N SER A 31 12.29 -11.37 2.47
CA SER A 31 13.10 -10.45 3.28
C SER A 31 12.51 -9.05 3.38
N ARG A 32 11.39 -8.80 2.70
CA ARG A 32 10.72 -7.50 2.73
C ARG A 32 10.09 -7.27 4.09
N LYS A 33 10.30 -6.06 4.61
CA LYS A 33 9.72 -5.59 5.87
C LYS A 33 8.78 -4.43 5.61
N SER A 34 7.67 -4.40 6.32
CA SER A 34 6.77 -3.26 6.30
C SER A 34 7.28 -2.14 7.20
N GLY A 35 6.68 -0.95 7.08
CA GLY A 35 6.99 0.14 8.00
C GLY A 35 6.68 -0.20 9.47
N PHE A 36 5.80 -1.17 9.72
CA PHE A 36 5.48 -1.68 11.06
C PHE A 36 6.70 -2.31 11.76
N ASP A 37 7.51 -3.07 11.02
CA ASP A 37 8.65 -3.81 11.57
C ASP A 37 9.79 -2.89 12.07
N PHE A 38 9.76 -1.61 11.68
CA PHE A 38 10.76 -0.61 12.05
C PHE A 38 10.34 0.30 13.21
N MET A 39 9.18 0.06 13.80
CA MET A 39 8.63 0.87 14.89
C MET A 39 9.02 0.35 16.27
N SER A 40 8.89 1.20 17.28
CA SER A 40 8.94 0.77 18.68
C SER A 40 7.76 -0.15 19.02
N SER A 41 7.93 -1.00 20.03
CA SER A 41 6.86 -1.88 20.51
C SER A 41 5.60 -1.11 20.91
N ALA A 42 5.76 0.06 21.52
CA ALA A 42 4.64 0.94 21.89
C ALA A 42 3.82 1.38 20.67
N THR A 43 4.49 1.85 19.59
CA THR A 43 3.80 2.25 18.36
C THR A 43 3.18 1.05 17.63
N GLN A 44 3.83 -0.12 17.69
CA GLN A 44 3.25 -1.36 17.15
C GLN A 44 1.97 -1.76 17.90
N THR A 45 1.96 -1.62 19.23
CA THR A 45 0.76 -1.88 20.04
C THR A 45 -0.38 -0.94 19.66
N LEU A 46 -0.12 0.37 19.54
CA LEU A 46 -1.12 1.34 19.08
C LEU A 46 -1.73 0.95 17.72
N GLN A 47 -0.93 0.45 16.77
CA GLN A 47 -1.46 0.03 15.47
C GLN A 47 -2.29 -1.23 15.54
N LYS A 48 -1.95 -2.18 16.41
CA LYS A 48 -2.61 -3.49 16.50
C LYS A 48 -3.95 -3.43 17.22
N ASP A 49 -4.10 -2.52 18.16
CA ASP A 49 -5.30 -2.39 18.98
C ASP A 49 -6.19 -1.29 18.43
N ASP A 50 -7.28 -1.67 17.76
CA ASP A 50 -8.22 -0.72 17.17
C ASP A 50 -8.85 0.22 18.21
N SER A 51 -8.92 -0.17 19.48
CA SER A 51 -9.43 0.71 20.56
C SER A 51 -8.46 1.85 20.93
N GLN A 52 -7.18 1.66 20.64
CA GLN A 52 -6.11 2.62 20.90
C GLN A 52 -5.58 3.30 19.63
N ASN A 53 -5.84 2.72 18.45
CA ASN A 53 -5.37 3.27 17.18
C ASN A 53 -6.10 4.57 16.85
N PRO A 54 -5.43 5.74 16.92
CA PRO A 54 -6.09 7.02 16.73
C PRO A 54 -6.65 7.21 15.32
N ALA A 55 -6.16 6.47 14.31
CA ALA A 55 -6.70 6.52 12.96
C ALA A 55 -8.11 5.93 12.86
N MET A 56 -8.57 5.18 13.86
CA MET A 56 -9.93 4.65 13.90
C MET A 56 -10.99 5.75 14.02
N LEU A 57 -10.65 6.94 14.55
CA LEU A 57 -11.54 8.10 14.52
C LEU A 57 -11.86 8.49 13.07
N TRP A 58 -10.85 8.62 12.22
CA TRP A 58 -11.04 8.88 10.78
C TRP A 58 -11.82 7.78 10.08
N ALA A 59 -11.57 6.52 10.42
CA ALA A 59 -12.32 5.41 9.86
C ALA A 59 -13.80 5.47 10.22
N ASN A 60 -14.14 5.83 11.45
CA ASN A 60 -15.53 5.96 11.90
C ASN A 60 -16.23 7.14 11.21
N ASP A 61 -15.56 8.29 11.08
CA ASP A 61 -16.06 9.42 10.29
C ASP A 61 -16.27 9.03 8.83
N GLY A 62 -15.33 8.25 8.25
CA GLY A 62 -15.45 7.72 6.90
C GLY A 62 -16.65 6.79 6.71
N ARG A 63 -16.96 5.94 7.69
CA ARG A 63 -18.16 5.10 7.68
C ARG A 63 -19.44 5.93 7.75
N ALA A 64 -19.46 7.00 8.54
CA ALA A 64 -20.58 7.94 8.56
C ALA A 64 -20.77 8.60 7.18
N VAL A 65 -19.67 9.08 6.58
CA VAL A 65 -19.67 9.69 5.24
C VAL A 65 -20.13 8.69 4.16
N TRP A 66 -19.80 7.40 4.28
CA TRP A 66 -20.24 6.35 3.34
C TRP A 66 -21.75 6.29 3.17
N SER A 67 -22.48 6.45 4.26
CA SER A 67 -23.95 6.37 4.29
C SER A 67 -24.62 7.72 4.09
N GLN A 68 -23.88 8.83 4.15
CA GLN A 68 -24.42 10.18 4.06
C GLN A 68 -24.73 10.58 2.61
N PRO A 69 -25.97 10.99 2.27
CA PRO A 69 -26.28 11.54 0.96
C PRO A 69 -25.49 12.81 0.67
N GLY A 70 -25.00 12.92 -0.58
CA GLY A 70 -24.20 14.08 -0.99
C GLY A 70 -24.57 14.58 -2.39
N GLY A 71 -24.18 15.83 -2.67
CA GLY A 71 -24.35 16.48 -3.96
C GLY A 71 -25.79 16.73 -4.39
N ALA A 72 -25.97 17.24 -5.59
CA ALA A 72 -27.31 17.52 -6.15
C ALA A 72 -28.12 16.23 -6.39
N ALA A 73 -27.45 15.12 -6.66
CA ALA A 73 -28.11 13.84 -6.85
C ALA A 73 -28.62 13.21 -5.54
N LYS A 74 -28.26 13.77 -4.36
CA LYS A 74 -28.62 13.26 -3.02
C LYS A 74 -28.35 11.77 -2.83
N LYS A 75 -27.26 11.24 -3.43
CA LYS A 75 -26.86 9.85 -3.35
C LYS A 75 -25.72 9.69 -2.35
N SER A 76 -25.77 8.63 -1.54
CA SER A 76 -24.64 8.16 -0.72
C SER A 76 -23.78 7.15 -1.50
N CYS A 77 -22.60 6.82 -0.98
CA CYS A 77 -21.82 5.70 -1.51
C CYS A 77 -22.60 4.38 -1.34
N ALA A 78 -23.28 4.22 -0.20
CA ALA A 78 -24.11 3.04 0.11
C ALA A 78 -25.26 2.84 -0.89
N ASN A 79 -25.82 3.87 -1.49
CA ASN A 79 -26.89 3.71 -2.47
C ASN A 79 -26.48 2.91 -3.72
N CYS A 80 -25.19 2.99 -4.10
CA CYS A 80 -24.66 2.27 -5.25
C CYS A 80 -23.88 1.00 -4.86
N HIS A 81 -23.15 1.06 -3.75
CA HIS A 81 -22.22 0.00 -3.34
C HIS A 81 -22.75 -0.90 -2.22
N GLY A 82 -23.86 -0.52 -1.57
CA GLY A 82 -24.40 -1.23 -0.40
C GLY A 82 -23.54 -1.03 0.84
N ASP A 83 -23.41 -2.06 1.65
CA ASP A 83 -22.60 -2.03 2.86
C ASP A 83 -21.12 -1.86 2.53
N ILE A 84 -20.39 -1.13 3.37
CA ILE A 84 -18.97 -0.83 3.16
C ILE A 84 -18.09 -2.08 3.17
N ASN A 85 -18.50 -3.16 3.84
CA ASN A 85 -17.78 -4.44 3.84
C ASN A 85 -17.63 -5.04 2.43
N ARG A 86 -18.48 -4.64 1.46
CA ARG A 86 -18.33 -5.00 0.04
C ARG A 86 -17.09 -4.38 -0.60
N MET A 87 -16.47 -3.41 0.05
CA MET A 87 -15.19 -2.83 -0.39
C MET A 87 -13.99 -3.71 -0.04
N ARG A 88 -14.22 -4.93 0.48
CA ARG A 88 -13.16 -5.88 0.79
C ARG A 88 -12.22 -6.08 -0.41
N GLY A 89 -10.93 -5.82 -0.21
CA GLY A 89 -9.88 -5.94 -1.22
C GLY A 89 -9.82 -4.80 -2.24
N VAL A 90 -10.71 -3.79 -2.16
CA VAL A 90 -10.70 -2.67 -3.10
C VAL A 90 -9.42 -1.85 -2.97
N ALA A 91 -9.07 -1.43 -1.75
CA ALA A 91 -7.87 -0.61 -1.53
C ALA A 91 -6.57 -1.34 -1.93
N ALA A 92 -6.52 -2.65 -1.77
CA ALA A 92 -5.36 -3.47 -2.11
C ALA A 92 -5.01 -3.47 -3.62
N ARG A 93 -5.89 -2.98 -4.48
CA ARG A 93 -5.73 -2.94 -5.95
C ARG A 93 -5.28 -1.60 -6.50
N TYR A 94 -5.29 -0.54 -5.67
CA TYR A 94 -4.89 0.80 -6.12
C TYR A 94 -3.37 1.03 -6.02
N PRO A 95 -2.81 1.89 -6.90
CA PRO A 95 -3.42 2.57 -8.05
C PRO A 95 -3.77 1.62 -9.20
N GLN A 96 -4.80 1.98 -9.98
CA GLN A 96 -5.22 1.22 -11.16
C GLN A 96 -5.65 2.16 -12.31
N TYR A 97 -5.69 1.64 -13.54
CA TYR A 97 -6.15 2.40 -14.68
C TYR A 97 -7.66 2.63 -14.62
N SER A 98 -8.07 3.89 -14.78
CA SER A 98 -9.47 4.30 -14.91
C SER A 98 -9.77 4.62 -16.38
N THR A 99 -10.73 3.91 -16.97
CA THR A 99 -11.20 4.18 -18.34
C THR A 99 -11.86 5.54 -18.45
N ALA A 100 -12.55 5.99 -17.39
CA ALA A 100 -13.21 7.29 -17.38
C ALA A 100 -12.21 8.45 -17.26
N ALA A 101 -11.14 8.29 -16.44
CA ALA A 101 -10.08 9.29 -16.33
C ALA A 101 -9.02 9.16 -17.44
N LYS A 102 -9.02 8.07 -18.21
CA LYS A 102 -8.02 7.69 -19.23
C LYS A 102 -6.58 7.73 -18.71
N ARG A 103 -6.39 7.46 -17.42
CA ARG A 103 -5.08 7.41 -16.74
C ARG A 103 -5.13 6.51 -15.52
N VAL A 104 -3.95 6.20 -14.97
CA VAL A 104 -3.85 5.55 -13.67
C VAL A 104 -4.23 6.54 -12.57
N ILE A 105 -5.03 6.09 -11.62
CA ILE A 105 -5.51 6.89 -10.50
C ILE A 105 -5.39 6.11 -9.19
N ASN A 106 -5.25 6.83 -8.08
CA ASN A 106 -5.32 6.25 -6.74
C ASN A 106 -6.75 6.17 -6.21
N LEU A 107 -6.94 5.62 -5.00
CA LEU A 107 -8.26 5.43 -4.41
C LEU A 107 -8.98 6.77 -4.15
N GLY A 108 -8.28 7.79 -3.64
CA GLY A 108 -8.85 9.11 -3.39
C GLY A 108 -9.35 9.78 -4.67
N GLN A 109 -8.61 9.65 -5.76
CA GLN A 109 -9.06 10.13 -7.08
C GLN A 109 -10.27 9.36 -7.59
N GLN A 110 -10.35 8.05 -7.35
CA GLN A 110 -11.54 7.26 -7.69
C GLN A 110 -12.77 7.68 -6.88
N ILE A 111 -12.60 7.94 -5.58
CA ILE A 111 -13.67 8.46 -4.72
C ILE A 111 -14.18 9.79 -5.29
N ASN A 112 -13.28 10.72 -5.59
CA ASN A 112 -13.65 12.02 -6.17
C ASN A 112 -14.29 11.89 -7.55
N GLN A 113 -13.87 10.95 -8.38
CA GLN A 113 -14.51 10.66 -9.65
C GLN A 113 -15.98 10.23 -9.46
N CYS A 114 -16.26 9.34 -8.49
CA CYS A 114 -17.61 8.92 -8.13
C CYS A 114 -18.43 10.10 -7.58
N ARG A 115 -17.84 10.93 -6.73
CA ARG A 115 -18.50 12.11 -6.19
C ARG A 115 -18.98 13.06 -7.28
N VAL A 116 -18.10 13.38 -8.22
CA VAL A 116 -18.43 14.31 -9.32
C VAL A 116 -19.45 13.69 -10.27
N SER A 117 -19.23 12.44 -10.73
CA SER A 117 -20.04 11.83 -11.78
C SER A 117 -21.38 11.25 -11.27
N GLN A 118 -21.44 10.71 -10.06
CA GLN A 118 -22.62 9.99 -9.57
C GLN A 118 -23.40 10.76 -8.50
N GLN A 119 -22.70 11.49 -7.64
CA GLN A 119 -23.35 12.32 -6.63
C GLN A 119 -23.63 13.75 -7.12
N GLN A 120 -23.03 14.18 -8.24
CA GLN A 120 -23.07 15.57 -8.69
C GLN A 120 -22.60 16.53 -7.58
N ALA A 121 -21.52 16.15 -6.91
CA ALA A 121 -20.92 16.87 -5.81
C ALA A 121 -19.54 17.40 -6.22
N THR A 122 -19.08 18.46 -5.57
CA THR A 122 -17.70 18.95 -5.73
C THR A 122 -16.70 17.89 -5.21
N ALA A 123 -15.61 17.72 -5.96
CA ALA A 123 -14.49 16.89 -5.48
C ALA A 123 -13.96 17.44 -4.15
N TRP A 124 -13.63 16.54 -3.25
CA TRP A 124 -12.97 16.94 -2.00
C TRP A 124 -11.50 17.29 -2.25
N PRO A 125 -10.98 18.33 -1.60
CA PRO A 125 -9.56 18.61 -1.64
C PRO A 125 -8.73 17.40 -1.19
N ALA A 126 -7.56 17.23 -1.77
CA ALA A 126 -6.57 16.29 -1.25
C ALA A 126 -6.29 16.58 0.24
N GLU A 127 -6.06 15.55 1.02
CA GLU A 127 -5.83 15.63 2.49
C GLU A 127 -7.01 16.18 3.30
N SER A 128 -8.18 16.39 2.71
CA SER A 128 -9.36 16.78 3.50
C SER A 128 -9.80 15.62 4.41
N ALA A 129 -10.32 15.96 5.59
CA ALA A 129 -10.76 14.97 6.59
C ALA A 129 -11.79 13.98 6.00
N SER A 130 -12.75 14.45 5.20
CA SER A 130 -13.76 13.60 4.57
C SER A 130 -13.16 12.61 3.58
N LEU A 131 -12.19 13.04 2.75
CA LEU A 131 -11.54 12.15 1.79
C LEU A 131 -10.68 11.11 2.51
N LEU A 132 -9.82 11.55 3.41
CA LEU A 132 -8.94 10.66 4.18
C LEU A 132 -9.74 9.70 5.07
N GLY A 133 -10.81 10.16 5.70
CA GLY A 133 -11.70 9.31 6.50
C GLY A 133 -12.33 8.20 5.66
N LEU A 134 -12.88 8.55 4.49
CA LEU A 134 -13.49 7.58 3.60
C LEU A 134 -12.47 6.60 3.00
N GLU A 135 -11.29 7.08 2.59
CA GLU A 135 -10.19 6.20 2.16
C GLU A 135 -9.78 5.23 3.26
N THR A 136 -9.67 5.72 4.52
CA THR A 136 -9.31 4.89 5.67
C THR A 136 -10.36 3.82 5.94
N ALA A 137 -11.65 4.19 5.90
CA ALA A 137 -12.76 3.26 6.10
C ALA A 137 -12.78 2.16 5.02
N ILE A 138 -12.54 2.51 3.75
CA ILE A 138 -12.43 1.53 2.65
C ILE A 138 -11.17 0.66 2.80
N ALA A 139 -10.06 1.25 3.22
CA ALA A 139 -8.78 0.53 3.34
C ALA A 139 -8.82 -0.52 4.46
N ILE A 140 -9.53 -0.28 5.56
CA ILE A 140 -9.75 -1.24 6.64
C ILE A 140 -10.38 -2.53 6.11
N GLU A 141 -11.30 -2.44 5.15
CA GLU A 141 -11.94 -3.62 4.56
C GLU A 141 -10.95 -4.49 3.74
N SER A 142 -9.74 -3.97 3.49
CA SER A 142 -8.67 -4.73 2.85
C SER A 142 -7.58 -5.21 3.83
N ARG A 143 -7.68 -4.86 5.14
CA ARG A 143 -6.67 -5.22 6.14
C ARG A 143 -6.43 -6.73 6.18
N GLY A 144 -5.16 -7.11 6.20
CA GLY A 144 -4.73 -8.51 6.21
C GLY A 144 -4.74 -9.21 4.86
N LEU A 145 -5.37 -8.62 3.83
CA LEU A 145 -5.30 -9.13 2.46
C LEU A 145 -3.98 -8.73 1.79
N PRO A 146 -3.49 -9.52 0.84
CA PRO A 146 -2.29 -9.14 0.08
C PRO A 146 -2.58 -7.92 -0.81
N LEU A 147 -1.60 -7.02 -0.90
CA LEU A 147 -1.58 -6.01 -1.95
C LEU A 147 -1.52 -6.72 -3.31
N ALA A 148 -2.54 -6.54 -4.11
CA ALA A 148 -2.75 -7.24 -5.38
C ALA A 148 -3.05 -6.25 -6.52
N PRO A 149 -2.08 -5.39 -6.87
CA PRO A 149 -2.27 -4.42 -7.92
C PRO A 149 -2.51 -5.10 -9.27
N PRO A 150 -3.53 -4.69 -10.06
CA PRO A 150 -3.89 -5.35 -11.29
C PRO A 150 -2.79 -5.21 -12.37
N SER A 151 -2.63 -6.26 -13.19
CA SER A 151 -1.69 -6.27 -14.30
C SER A 151 -2.32 -5.63 -15.56
N GLN A 152 -2.50 -4.31 -15.53
CA GLN A 152 -3.01 -3.52 -16.66
C GLN A 152 -1.83 -2.88 -17.41
N PRO A 153 -1.80 -2.89 -18.76
CA PRO A 153 -0.69 -2.31 -19.53
C PRO A 153 -0.36 -0.86 -19.14
N GLN A 154 -1.37 -0.02 -19.02
CA GLN A 154 -1.20 1.39 -18.63
C GLN A 154 -0.64 1.55 -17.22
N ARG A 155 -1.00 0.63 -16.31
CA ARG A 155 -0.46 0.62 -14.97
C ARG A 155 1.00 0.15 -14.95
N ILE A 156 1.36 -0.81 -15.79
CA ILE A 156 2.75 -1.27 -15.95
C ILE A 156 3.63 -0.10 -16.44
N GLU A 157 3.15 0.70 -17.39
CA GLU A 157 3.86 1.89 -17.83
C GLU A 157 3.99 2.96 -16.72
N ALA A 158 2.94 3.16 -15.93
CA ALA A 158 3.00 4.03 -14.75
C ALA A 158 4.04 3.53 -13.73
N GLN A 159 4.12 2.20 -13.50
CA GLN A 159 5.15 1.61 -12.64
C GLN A 159 6.56 1.88 -13.13
N LYS A 160 6.82 1.78 -14.44
CA LYS A 160 8.14 2.06 -15.02
C LYS A 160 8.53 3.53 -14.83
N ARG A 161 7.59 4.48 -15.07
CA ARG A 161 7.85 5.89 -14.79
C ARG A 161 8.09 6.14 -13.31
N GLY A 162 7.29 5.52 -12.42
CA GLY A 162 7.49 5.60 -10.98
C GLY A 162 8.83 5.01 -10.52
N GLU A 163 9.31 3.94 -11.16
CA GLU A 163 10.64 3.38 -10.93
C GLU A 163 11.74 4.36 -11.32
N THR A 164 11.60 5.02 -12.47
CA THR A 164 12.51 6.09 -12.89
C THR A 164 12.56 7.22 -11.86
N LEU A 165 11.40 7.71 -11.42
CA LEU A 165 11.30 8.76 -10.39
C LEU A 165 11.89 8.32 -9.04
N PHE A 166 11.69 7.06 -8.64
CA PHE A 166 12.24 6.53 -7.39
C PHE A 166 13.77 6.49 -7.38
N ASN A 167 14.38 6.26 -8.55
CA ASN A 167 15.83 6.22 -8.72
C ASN A 167 16.45 7.58 -9.08
N GLN A 168 15.63 8.56 -9.48
CA GLN A 168 16.09 9.89 -9.86
C GLN A 168 16.58 10.68 -8.64
N ARG A 169 17.76 11.23 -8.73
CA ARG A 169 18.31 12.16 -7.72
C ARG A 169 17.63 13.52 -7.88
N ILE A 170 17.17 14.08 -6.77
CA ILE A 170 16.38 15.33 -6.75
C ILE A 170 16.84 16.25 -5.61
N GLY A 171 16.42 17.50 -5.72
CA GLY A 171 16.62 18.51 -4.68
C GLY A 171 18.08 18.96 -4.53
N GLN A 172 18.28 19.93 -3.63
CA GLN A 172 19.60 20.48 -3.37
C GLN A 172 20.55 19.48 -2.68
N MET A 173 19.97 18.44 -2.04
CA MET A 173 20.78 17.38 -1.41
C MET A 173 21.19 16.29 -2.41
N ASP A 174 20.72 16.36 -3.65
CA ASP A 174 21.03 15.40 -4.71
C ASP A 174 20.87 13.95 -4.25
N LEU A 175 19.70 13.61 -3.70
CA LEU A 175 19.35 12.27 -3.20
C LEU A 175 18.15 11.69 -3.94
N SER A 176 18.17 10.38 -4.15
CA SER A 176 17.03 9.62 -4.65
C SER A 176 16.27 8.94 -3.51
N CYS A 177 15.03 8.51 -3.77
CA CYS A 177 14.27 7.66 -2.83
C CYS A 177 15.04 6.37 -2.52
N ARG A 178 15.71 5.80 -3.53
CA ARG A 178 16.52 4.59 -3.44
C ARG A 178 17.66 4.73 -2.43
N ASP A 179 18.36 5.89 -2.42
CA ASP A 179 19.51 6.09 -1.52
C ASP A 179 19.10 5.87 -0.05
N CYS A 180 17.90 6.32 0.34
CA CYS A 180 17.39 6.11 1.68
C CYS A 180 16.72 4.74 1.84
N HIS A 181 15.80 4.37 0.95
CA HIS A 181 14.87 3.25 1.16
C HIS A 181 15.38 1.88 0.69
N GLU A 182 16.52 1.83 0.01
CA GLU A 182 17.27 0.59 -0.31
C GLU A 182 18.64 0.60 0.34
N SER A 183 19.51 1.56 -0.03
CA SER A 183 20.90 1.56 0.40
C SER A 183 21.07 1.81 1.91
N LEU A 184 20.22 2.68 2.49
CA LEU A 184 20.23 3.03 3.91
C LEU A 184 19.03 2.45 4.67
N ALA A 185 18.27 1.53 4.09
CA ALA A 185 17.18 0.85 4.78
C ALA A 185 17.69 0.20 6.08
N SER A 186 16.91 0.28 7.15
CA SER A 186 17.26 -0.18 8.50
C SER A 186 18.30 0.69 9.25
N LYS A 187 18.88 1.71 8.63
CA LYS A 187 19.72 2.69 9.32
C LYS A 187 18.85 3.74 10.02
N ARG A 188 19.43 4.44 10.97
CA ARG A 188 18.74 5.52 11.69
C ARG A 188 18.89 6.86 10.97
N LEU A 189 17.79 7.61 10.94
CA LEU A 189 17.77 9.02 10.56
C LEU A 189 17.09 9.81 11.68
N GLY A 190 17.88 10.52 12.48
CA GLY A 190 17.38 11.12 13.71
C GLY A 190 16.82 10.06 14.66
N GLY A 191 15.61 10.26 15.16
CA GLY A 191 14.91 9.36 16.05
C GLY A 191 14.32 8.12 15.37
N ASN A 192 14.23 8.09 14.04
CA ASN A 192 13.48 7.06 13.29
C ASN A 192 14.41 6.11 12.53
N THR A 193 13.92 4.89 12.30
CA THR A 193 14.58 3.92 11.41
C THR A 193 14.03 4.11 10.00
N ILE A 194 14.90 4.11 8.99
CA ILE A 194 14.51 4.22 7.58
C ILE A 194 13.88 2.91 7.12
N PRO A 195 12.60 2.90 6.71
CA PRO A 195 11.93 1.69 6.22
C PRO A 195 12.25 1.44 4.75
N GLN A 196 11.88 0.25 4.24
CA GLN A 196 12.05 -0.14 2.84
C GLN A 196 11.02 0.48 1.87
N ALA A 197 10.23 1.47 2.30
CA ALA A 197 9.19 2.15 1.52
C ALA A 197 8.10 1.23 0.93
N HIS A 198 7.63 0.25 1.69
CA HIS A 198 6.44 -0.52 1.33
C HIS A 198 5.18 0.18 1.87
N PRO A 199 4.21 0.57 1.02
CA PRO A 199 3.09 1.42 1.41
C PRO A 199 1.91 0.60 2.01
N THR A 200 2.21 -0.36 2.87
CA THR A 200 1.23 -1.32 3.42
C THR A 200 0.21 -0.69 4.37
N GLY A 201 0.56 0.43 5.02
CA GLY A 201 -0.24 1.02 6.11
C GLY A 201 -1.02 2.29 5.73
N TYR A 202 -1.13 2.66 4.44
CA TYR A 202 -1.81 3.90 4.03
C TYR A 202 -3.30 3.70 3.75
N PRO A 203 -4.14 4.74 4.06
CA PRO A 203 -3.82 5.95 4.80
C PRO A 203 -3.25 5.64 6.17
N THR A 204 -2.37 6.52 6.70
CA THR A 204 -1.66 6.26 7.95
C THR A 204 -1.77 7.44 8.91
N TYR A 205 -1.98 7.16 10.20
CA TYR A 205 -1.85 8.15 11.26
C TYR A 205 -0.37 8.34 11.58
N ARG A 206 0.09 9.59 11.63
CA ARG A 206 1.43 9.88 12.08
C ARG A 206 1.39 10.70 13.37
N LEU A 207 2.17 10.26 14.36
CA LEU A 207 2.27 10.95 15.65
C LEU A 207 2.78 12.38 15.46
N GLU A 208 3.72 12.59 14.54
CA GLU A 208 4.23 13.94 14.21
C GLU A 208 3.17 14.86 13.57
N TRP A 209 2.17 14.28 12.88
CA TRP A 209 1.09 15.06 12.23
C TRP A 209 -0.15 15.18 13.13
N GLN A 210 -0.25 14.35 14.15
CA GLN A 210 -1.45 14.16 14.96
C GLN A 210 -2.72 13.97 14.09
N GLY A 211 -2.56 13.25 12.99
CA GLY A 211 -3.62 13.05 12.01
C GLY A 211 -3.29 11.99 10.98
N VAL A 212 -4.33 11.56 10.27
CA VAL A 212 -4.20 10.67 9.13
C VAL A 212 -3.73 11.45 7.90
N GLY A 213 -2.88 10.84 7.09
CA GLY A 213 -2.43 11.39 5.82
C GLY A 213 -2.29 10.31 4.76
N SER A 214 -2.36 10.75 3.50
CA SER A 214 -2.18 9.89 2.33
C SER A 214 -0.70 9.52 2.11
N LEU A 215 -0.47 8.53 1.23
CA LEU A 215 0.89 8.24 0.75
C LEU A 215 1.50 9.46 0.03
N GLN A 216 0.69 10.23 -0.70
CA GLN A 216 1.18 11.43 -1.38
C GLN A 216 1.70 12.49 -0.40
N ARG A 217 1.03 12.69 0.75
CA ARG A 217 1.54 13.56 1.81
C ARG A 217 2.93 13.14 2.25
N ARG A 218 3.15 11.83 2.43
CA ARG A 218 4.47 11.31 2.83
C ARG A 218 5.51 11.49 1.74
N LEU A 219 5.19 11.19 0.47
CA LEU A 219 6.09 11.39 -0.67
C LEU A 219 6.54 12.85 -0.78
N ARG A 220 5.59 13.77 -0.69
CA ARG A 220 5.86 15.22 -0.70
C ARG A 220 6.77 15.64 0.46
N GLY A 221 6.52 15.12 1.68
CA GLY A 221 7.37 15.36 2.83
C GLY A 221 8.80 14.86 2.62
N CYS A 222 9.00 13.71 1.98
CA CYS A 222 10.35 13.23 1.62
C CYS A 222 11.03 14.13 0.59
N MET A 223 10.29 14.63 -0.43
CA MET A 223 10.81 15.58 -1.41
C MET A 223 11.27 16.88 -0.73
N THR A 224 10.45 17.44 0.14
CA THR A 224 10.80 18.62 0.92
C THR A 224 12.04 18.38 1.81
N ALA A 225 12.14 17.18 2.42
CA ALA A 225 13.29 16.85 3.28
C ALA A 225 14.62 16.83 2.53
N VAL A 226 14.62 16.50 1.24
CA VAL A 226 15.83 16.58 0.37
C VAL A 226 15.92 17.91 -0.36
N ARG A 227 15.12 18.92 0.03
CA ARG A 227 15.06 20.26 -0.56
C ARG A 227 14.73 20.26 -2.05
N ALA A 228 13.84 19.34 -2.46
CA ALA A 228 13.24 19.33 -3.76
C ALA A 228 11.85 19.99 -3.72
N GLU A 229 11.43 20.61 -4.84
CA GLU A 229 10.07 21.10 -5.01
C GLU A 229 9.10 19.89 -5.12
N PRO A 230 8.12 19.76 -4.22
CA PRO A 230 7.21 18.62 -4.25
C PRO A 230 6.14 18.79 -5.33
N TYR A 231 5.88 17.73 -6.11
CA TYR A 231 4.77 17.70 -7.06
C TYR A 231 3.44 18.03 -6.37
N PRO A 232 2.50 18.68 -7.06
CA PRO A 232 1.17 18.94 -6.49
C PRO A 232 0.42 17.63 -6.22
N TYR A 233 -0.50 17.64 -5.25
CA TYR A 233 -1.35 16.49 -5.00
C TYR A 233 -2.11 16.08 -6.24
N GLY A 234 -2.20 14.79 -6.51
CA GLY A 234 -2.88 14.23 -7.67
C GLY A 234 -2.09 14.27 -8.97
N ALA A 235 -0.86 14.81 -8.96
CA ALA A 235 0.03 14.80 -10.13
C ALA A 235 0.31 13.35 -10.59
N ASN A 236 0.53 13.18 -11.88
CA ASN A 236 0.83 11.86 -12.45
C ASN A 236 2.10 11.27 -11.85
N GLU A 237 3.10 12.08 -11.57
CA GLU A 237 4.37 11.68 -10.97
C GLU A 237 4.17 11.03 -9.60
N LEU A 238 3.29 11.59 -8.75
CA LEU A 238 2.97 11.00 -7.46
C LEU A 238 2.20 9.68 -7.62
N VAL A 239 1.27 9.60 -8.56
CA VAL A 239 0.52 8.36 -8.83
C VAL A 239 1.41 7.29 -9.44
N ASP A 240 2.36 7.65 -10.30
CA ASP A 240 3.36 6.74 -10.87
C ASP A 240 4.27 6.18 -9.77
N LEU A 241 4.72 7.01 -8.82
CA LEU A 241 5.43 6.57 -7.63
C LEU A 241 4.58 5.62 -6.76
N GLU A 242 3.32 5.95 -6.50
CA GLU A 242 2.40 5.06 -5.79
C GLU A 242 2.26 3.71 -6.50
N ALA A 243 2.15 3.69 -7.84
CA ALA A 243 2.05 2.47 -8.63
C ALA A 243 3.32 1.61 -8.55
N TYR A 244 4.50 2.23 -8.56
CA TYR A 244 5.77 1.55 -8.38
C TYR A 244 5.92 0.98 -6.96
N LEU A 245 5.61 1.77 -5.93
CA LEU A 245 5.69 1.33 -4.54
C LEU A 245 4.70 0.18 -4.25
N ALA A 246 3.50 0.23 -4.83
CA ALA A 246 2.54 -0.88 -4.74
C ALA A 246 3.04 -2.15 -5.44
N LYS A 247 3.79 -2.05 -6.57
CA LYS A 247 4.49 -3.17 -7.19
C LYS A 247 5.53 -3.78 -6.24
N ARG A 248 6.35 -2.93 -5.60
CA ARG A 248 7.38 -3.37 -4.65
C ARG A 248 6.77 -4.15 -3.48
N ALA A 249 5.60 -3.73 -3.02
CA ALA A 249 4.88 -4.34 -1.90
C ALA A 249 3.85 -5.41 -2.33
N ALA A 250 3.80 -5.80 -3.61
CA ALA A 250 2.84 -6.81 -4.07
C ALA A 250 2.96 -8.12 -3.26
N GLY A 251 1.84 -8.65 -2.79
CA GLY A 251 1.79 -9.83 -1.93
C GLY A 251 1.96 -9.55 -0.43
N MET A 252 2.50 -8.39 -0.02
CA MET A 252 2.54 -8.00 1.40
C MET A 252 1.13 -7.66 1.90
N LYS A 253 0.88 -7.89 3.18
CA LYS A 253 -0.45 -7.64 3.79
C LYS A 253 -0.72 -6.14 3.92
N VAL A 254 -1.95 -5.74 3.61
CA VAL A 254 -2.46 -4.40 3.94
C VAL A 254 -2.55 -4.27 5.46
N GLU A 255 -1.99 -3.19 5.99
CA GLU A 255 -1.93 -2.88 7.43
C GLU A 255 -2.78 -1.64 7.81
N SER A 256 -3.44 -1.02 6.83
CA SER A 256 -4.21 0.21 7.06
C SER A 256 -5.33 0.02 8.10
N PRO A 257 -5.56 1.04 8.94
CA PRO A 257 -4.77 2.26 9.05
C PRO A 257 -3.50 2.04 9.86
N GLY A 258 -2.37 2.40 9.27
CA GLY A 258 -1.11 2.33 9.98
C GLY A 258 -0.97 3.43 11.03
N VAL A 259 -0.13 3.20 12.04
CA VAL A 259 0.36 4.24 12.95
C VAL A 259 1.86 4.35 12.76
N ARG A 260 2.38 5.55 12.64
CA ARG A 260 3.82 5.80 12.44
C ARG A 260 4.29 6.96 13.33
N PRO A 261 5.58 7.00 13.68
CA PRO A 261 6.19 8.14 14.39
C PRO A 261 5.97 9.47 13.71
#